data_800b5e099e951268528dd31de66be35e
#
_entry.id   800b5e099e951268528dd31de66be35e
#
_cell.length_a   1.000
_cell.length_b   1.000
_cell.length_c   1.000
_cell.angle_alpha   90.00
_cell.angle_beta   90.00
_cell.angle_gamma   90.00
#
_symmetry.space_group_name_H-M   'P 1'
#
loop_
_entity.id
_entity.type
_entity.pdbx_description
1 polymer ?
#
loop_
_entity_poly.entity_id
_entity_poly.type
_entity_poly.pdbx_seq_one_letter_code
_entity_poly.pdbx_strand_id
1 'polypeptide(L)'
;MPRAKRPQTIGALRKSNYEVIPVREEMRKNLIQKIRAEELIFPGIVGFENTVIPQLENAILAGQDIILLGERGQAKSRLIRDIATLLDEEIPAVAGCELNDNPFDPICRPCRDKVAESGDDVEIVWIGRDQRYSEKLATPDISIADLIGDVDP
;
A
#
# COMPACT_ATOMS: atom_id res chain seq x y z
N MET A 1 12.55 -17.98 4.68
CA MET A 1 12.32 -18.34 6.09
C MET A 1 10.99 -19.07 6.19
N PRO A 2 10.83 -20.12 7.03
CA PRO A 2 9.53 -20.75 7.19
C PRO A 2 8.55 -19.69 7.69
N ARG A 3 7.33 -19.68 7.13
CA ARG A 3 6.23 -18.81 7.57
C ARG A 3 6.01 -19.07 9.06
N ALA A 4 6.66 -18.26 9.92
CA ALA A 4 6.34 -18.25 11.33
C ALA A 4 4.82 -18.07 11.44
N LYS A 5 4.20 -18.75 12.40
CA LYS A 5 2.75 -18.69 12.62
C LYS A 5 2.32 -17.21 12.69
N ARG A 6 1.80 -16.68 11.58
CA ARG A 6 1.34 -15.30 11.52
C ARG A 6 0.18 -15.12 12.49
N PRO A 7 0.07 -13.95 13.13
CA PRO A 7 -1.11 -13.61 13.92
C PRO A 7 -2.39 -13.82 13.11
N GLN A 8 -3.39 -14.42 13.73
CA GLN A 8 -4.70 -14.68 13.13
C GLN A 8 -5.82 -13.91 13.85
N THR A 9 -5.50 -13.25 14.96
CA THR A 9 -6.45 -12.43 15.73
C THR A 9 -5.81 -11.10 16.11
N ILE A 10 -6.65 -10.13 16.46
CA ILE A 10 -6.19 -8.81 16.94
C ILE A 10 -5.28 -8.95 18.15
N GLY A 11 -5.63 -9.80 19.12
CA GLY A 11 -4.82 -10.03 20.31
C GLY A 11 -3.46 -10.64 20.00
N ALA A 12 -3.39 -11.59 19.04
CA ALA A 12 -2.12 -12.15 18.59
C ALA A 12 -1.29 -11.09 17.84
N LEU A 13 -1.95 -10.21 17.06
CA LEU A 13 -1.28 -9.14 16.34
C LEU A 13 -0.65 -8.12 17.31
N ARG A 14 -1.37 -7.71 18.37
CA ARG A 14 -0.83 -6.83 19.42
C ARG A 14 0.43 -7.43 20.10
N LYS A 15 0.39 -8.73 20.37
CA LYS A 15 1.54 -9.45 20.99
C LYS A 15 2.74 -9.57 20.04
N SER A 16 2.55 -9.41 18.73
CA SER A 16 3.64 -9.46 17.74
C SER A 16 4.40 -8.14 17.60
N ASN A 17 4.03 -7.10 18.34
CA ASN A 17 4.54 -5.73 18.19
C ASN A 17 4.38 -5.18 16.76
N TYR A 18 3.32 -5.60 16.05
CA TYR A 18 3.00 -5.05 14.75
C TYR A 18 2.54 -3.60 14.91
N GLU A 19 3.14 -2.71 14.13
CA GLU A 19 2.78 -1.29 14.08
C GLU A 19 2.14 -0.97 12.74
N VAL A 20 1.01 -0.27 12.80
CA VAL A 20 0.38 0.27 11.61
C VAL A 20 1.05 1.60 11.27
N ILE A 21 1.63 1.67 10.09
CA ILE A 21 2.25 2.89 9.59
C ILE A 21 1.52 3.38 8.33
N PRO A 22 1.46 4.69 8.09
CA PRO A 22 0.90 5.23 6.85
C PRO A 22 1.66 4.74 5.62
N VAL A 23 0.96 4.60 4.49
CA VAL A 23 1.54 4.14 3.22
C VAL A 23 2.81 4.90 2.83
N ARG A 24 2.86 6.21 3.04
CA ARG A 24 4.04 7.03 2.75
C ARG A 24 5.25 6.64 3.58
N GLU A 25 5.06 6.37 4.86
CA GLU A 25 6.13 5.92 5.77
C GLU A 25 6.56 4.47 5.47
N GLU A 26 5.63 3.61 5.13
CA GLU A 26 5.89 2.24 4.69
C GLU A 26 6.78 2.23 3.45
N MET A 27 6.40 2.97 2.40
CA MET A 27 7.17 3.07 1.16
C MET A 27 8.56 3.66 1.41
N ARG A 28 8.64 4.72 2.22
CA ARG A 28 9.91 5.34 2.62
C ARG A 28 10.83 4.35 3.33
N LYS A 29 10.30 3.60 4.31
CA LYS A 29 11.03 2.57 5.06
C LYS A 29 11.58 1.50 4.12
N ASN A 30 10.73 0.98 3.23
CA ASN A 30 11.11 -0.07 2.31
C ASN A 30 12.10 0.41 1.24
N LEU A 31 11.95 1.65 0.75
CA LEU A 31 12.92 2.27 -0.14
C LEU A 31 14.29 2.40 0.54
N ILE A 32 14.36 2.88 1.78
CA ILE A 32 15.62 2.98 2.53
C ILE A 32 16.28 1.61 2.71
N GLN A 33 15.49 0.56 2.99
CA GLN A 33 16.02 -0.80 3.12
C GLN A 33 16.63 -1.29 1.80
N LYS A 34 15.94 -1.08 0.69
CA LYS A 34 16.43 -1.47 -0.65
C LYS A 34 17.69 -0.72 -1.04
N ILE A 35 17.76 0.60 -0.81
CA ILE A 35 18.96 1.41 -1.05
C ILE A 35 20.14 0.90 -0.22
N ARG A 36 19.95 0.60 1.06
CA ARG A 36 21.00 0.06 1.93
C ARG A 36 21.46 -1.34 1.55
N ALA A 37 20.58 -2.13 0.96
CA ALA A 37 20.88 -3.46 0.44
C ALA A 37 21.46 -3.44 -0.98
N GLU A 38 21.65 -2.25 -1.58
CA GLU A 38 22.08 -2.07 -2.97
C GLU A 38 21.20 -2.82 -3.98
N GLU A 39 19.90 -2.97 -3.64
CA GLU A 39 18.92 -3.61 -4.51
C GLU A 39 18.47 -2.66 -5.62
N LEU A 40 18.27 -3.23 -6.82
CA LEU A 40 17.67 -2.49 -7.93
C LEU A 40 16.19 -2.20 -7.65
N ILE A 41 15.84 -0.93 -7.48
CA ILE A 41 14.49 -0.51 -7.08
C ILE A 41 13.51 -0.57 -8.25
N PHE A 42 13.97 -0.18 -9.45
CA PHE A 42 13.16 -0.14 -10.67
C PHE A 42 13.70 -1.10 -11.73
N PRO A 43 13.52 -2.42 -11.58
CA PRO A 43 14.07 -3.40 -12.49
C PRO A 43 13.48 -3.25 -13.90
N GLY A 44 14.35 -3.19 -14.92
CA GLY A 44 13.93 -3.07 -16.31
C GLY A 44 13.50 -1.67 -16.76
N ILE A 45 13.75 -0.65 -15.96
CA ILE A 45 13.77 0.76 -16.38
C ILE A 45 15.22 1.11 -16.74
N VAL A 46 15.46 1.42 -17.99
CA VAL A 46 16.81 1.70 -18.53
C VAL A 46 16.85 3.12 -19.10
N GLY A 47 17.94 3.83 -18.85
CA GLY A 47 18.20 5.19 -19.38
C GLY A 47 17.66 6.32 -18.50
N PHE A 48 17.08 6.00 -17.31
CA PHE A 48 16.57 7.00 -16.36
C PHE A 48 17.33 7.02 -15.04
N GLU A 49 18.42 6.26 -14.93
CA GLU A 49 19.18 6.03 -13.70
C GLU A 49 19.74 7.32 -13.10
N ASN A 50 20.12 8.27 -13.97
CA ASN A 50 20.74 9.54 -13.55
C ASN A 50 19.76 10.73 -13.63
N THR A 51 18.49 10.51 -13.96
CA THR A 51 17.53 11.59 -14.20
C THR A 51 16.25 11.39 -13.41
N VAL A 52 15.36 10.52 -13.84
CA VAL A 52 14.02 10.34 -13.26
C VAL A 52 14.07 9.52 -11.98
N ILE A 53 14.87 8.45 -11.91
CA ILE A 53 14.92 7.55 -10.75
C ILE A 53 15.35 8.30 -9.48
N PRO A 54 16.42 9.11 -9.44
CA PRO A 54 16.77 9.86 -8.24
C PRO A 54 15.71 10.88 -7.80
N GLN A 55 14.96 11.44 -8.75
CA GLN A 55 13.85 12.35 -8.43
C GLN A 55 12.67 11.60 -7.79
N LEU A 56 12.34 10.40 -8.28
CA LEU A 56 11.33 9.54 -7.68
C LEU A 56 11.72 9.09 -6.28
N GLU A 57 12.95 8.65 -6.10
CA GLU A 57 13.47 8.27 -4.78
C GLU A 57 13.39 9.42 -3.79
N ASN A 58 13.81 10.62 -4.19
CA ASN A 58 13.73 11.80 -3.35
C ASN A 58 12.27 12.18 -3.01
N ALA A 59 11.35 12.09 -3.96
CA ALA A 59 9.94 12.38 -3.73
C ALA A 59 9.32 11.37 -2.73
N ILE A 60 9.64 10.08 -2.87
CA ILE A 60 9.19 9.03 -1.94
C ILE A 60 9.79 9.23 -0.55
N LEU A 61 11.09 9.53 -0.45
CA LEU A 61 11.76 9.82 0.82
C LEU A 61 11.19 11.05 1.52
N ALA A 62 10.75 12.05 0.75
CA ALA A 62 10.10 13.26 1.25
C ALA A 62 8.59 13.08 1.50
N GLY A 63 8.00 11.92 1.16
CA GLY A 63 6.57 11.65 1.32
C GLY A 63 5.67 12.53 0.43
N GLN A 64 6.17 12.92 -0.75
CA GLN A 64 5.45 13.81 -1.66
C GLN A 64 4.62 13.05 -2.69
N ASP A 65 3.53 13.66 -3.15
CA ASP A 65 2.77 13.17 -4.29
C ASP A 65 3.56 13.40 -5.58
N ILE A 66 3.43 12.48 -6.54
CA ILE A 66 4.26 12.45 -7.75
C ILE A 66 3.39 12.60 -9.00
N ILE A 67 3.78 13.51 -9.88
CA ILE A 67 3.22 13.64 -11.22
C ILE A 67 4.32 13.36 -12.24
N LEU A 68 4.11 12.32 -13.08
CA LEU A 68 5.01 11.98 -14.16
C LEU A 68 4.54 12.63 -15.47
N LEU A 69 5.29 13.61 -15.94
CA LEU A 69 5.04 14.29 -17.22
C LEU A 69 5.99 13.75 -18.30
N GLY A 70 5.51 13.66 -19.52
CA GLY A 70 6.31 13.22 -20.66
C GLY A 70 5.46 12.59 -21.77
N GLU A 71 6.08 12.28 -22.89
CA GLU A 71 5.47 11.72 -24.08
C GLU A 71 5.00 10.26 -23.88
N ARG A 72 4.22 9.74 -24.81
CA ARG A 72 3.83 8.32 -24.83
C ARG A 72 5.08 7.44 -25.01
N GLY A 73 5.06 6.27 -24.39
CA GLY A 73 6.16 5.30 -24.48
C GLY A 73 7.32 5.51 -23.51
N GLN A 74 7.31 6.56 -22.68
CA GLN A 74 8.38 6.85 -21.71
C GLN A 74 8.23 6.11 -20.36
N ALA A 75 7.74 4.89 -20.37
CA ALA A 75 7.65 3.98 -19.22
C ALA A 75 6.90 4.50 -17.97
N LYS A 76 6.15 5.63 -18.05
CA LYS A 76 5.47 6.23 -16.89
C LYS A 76 4.57 5.25 -16.12
N SER A 77 3.70 4.52 -16.82
CA SER A 77 2.82 3.53 -16.17
C SER A 77 3.59 2.39 -15.55
N ARG A 78 4.73 2.01 -16.11
CA ARG A 78 5.61 0.99 -15.54
C ARG A 78 6.24 1.50 -14.25
N LEU A 79 6.78 2.72 -14.25
CA LEU A 79 7.34 3.36 -13.05
C LEU A 79 6.30 3.42 -11.92
N ILE A 80 5.04 3.79 -12.21
CA ILE A 80 3.97 3.82 -11.21
C ILE A 80 3.72 2.43 -10.61
N ARG A 81 3.67 1.38 -11.45
CA ARG A 81 3.49 0.00 -10.96
C ARG A 81 4.71 -0.49 -10.17
N ASP A 82 5.91 -0.12 -10.59
CA ASP A 82 7.13 -0.47 -9.87
C ASP A 82 7.19 0.22 -8.50
N ILE A 83 6.68 1.46 -8.37
CA ILE A 83 6.53 2.14 -7.07
C ILE A 83 5.66 1.31 -6.10
N ALA A 84 4.60 0.66 -6.58
CA ALA A 84 3.76 -0.21 -5.75
C ALA A 84 4.53 -1.38 -5.14
N THR A 85 5.68 -1.78 -5.71
CA THR A 85 6.54 -2.83 -5.13
C THR A 85 7.23 -2.40 -3.84
N LEU A 86 7.20 -1.10 -3.50
CA LEU A 86 7.67 -0.58 -2.23
C LEU A 86 6.67 -0.76 -1.08
N LEU A 87 5.44 -1.20 -1.35
CA LEU A 87 4.53 -1.63 -0.30
C LEU A 87 4.99 -2.95 0.32
N ASP A 88 4.69 -3.17 1.59
CA ASP A 88 4.89 -4.47 2.24
C ASP A 88 4.17 -5.57 1.47
N GLU A 89 4.71 -6.78 1.45
CA GLU A 89 4.12 -7.90 0.71
C GLU A 89 2.69 -8.19 1.16
N GLU A 90 2.43 -8.07 2.45
CA GLU A 90 1.12 -8.30 3.05
C GLU A 90 0.95 -7.46 4.31
N ILE A 91 -0.28 -6.99 4.56
CA ILE A 91 -0.68 -6.31 5.80
C ILE A 91 -1.91 -6.97 6.40
N PRO A 92 -2.14 -6.87 7.73
CA PRO A 92 -3.33 -7.43 8.35
C PRO A 92 -4.55 -6.54 8.11
N ALA A 93 -5.71 -7.17 7.90
CA ALA A 93 -7.02 -6.55 7.82
C ALA A 93 -8.05 -7.35 8.63
N VAL A 94 -9.15 -6.73 9.02
CA VAL A 94 -10.25 -7.42 9.69
C VAL A 94 -10.87 -8.45 8.75
N ALA A 95 -11.00 -9.69 9.21
CA ALA A 95 -11.53 -10.78 8.40
C ALA A 95 -13.00 -10.52 7.99
N GLY A 96 -13.27 -10.67 6.66
CA GLY A 96 -14.59 -10.46 6.08
C GLY A 96 -14.99 -9.00 5.92
N CYS A 97 -14.06 -8.07 6.02
CA CYS A 97 -14.30 -6.66 5.74
C CYS A 97 -14.09 -6.36 4.25
N GLU A 98 -15.10 -5.78 3.59
CA GLU A 98 -15.03 -5.37 2.18
C GLU A 98 -14.05 -4.20 1.96
N LEU A 99 -13.86 -3.34 2.99
CA LEU A 99 -12.96 -2.19 2.96
C LEU A 99 -11.53 -2.53 3.40
N ASN A 100 -11.27 -3.80 3.77
CA ASN A 100 -9.98 -4.22 4.33
C ASN A 100 -9.54 -3.37 5.54
N ASP A 101 -10.48 -3.11 6.46
CA ASP A 101 -10.24 -2.26 7.62
C ASP A 101 -9.02 -2.66 8.44
N ASN A 102 -8.32 -1.64 8.91
CA ASN A 102 -7.23 -1.79 9.87
C ASN A 102 -7.77 -2.44 11.17
N PRO A 103 -7.18 -3.56 11.63
CA PRO A 103 -7.63 -4.25 12.84
C PRO A 103 -7.59 -3.39 14.12
N PHE A 104 -6.67 -2.42 14.18
CA PHE A 104 -6.50 -1.57 15.37
C PHE A 104 -7.34 -0.29 15.35
N ASP A 105 -7.81 0.11 14.16
CA ASP A 105 -8.62 1.32 13.98
C ASP A 105 -9.59 1.14 12.81
N PRO A 106 -10.64 0.31 12.97
CA PRO A 106 -11.62 0.07 11.92
C PRO A 106 -12.51 1.30 11.70
N ILE A 107 -12.77 1.61 10.43
CA ILE A 107 -13.58 2.76 10.02
C ILE A 107 -15.03 2.38 9.72
N CYS A 108 -15.29 1.18 9.18
CA CYS A 108 -16.63 0.75 8.87
C CYS A 108 -17.38 0.32 10.12
N ARG A 109 -18.69 0.56 10.12
CA ARG A 109 -19.55 0.24 11.28
C ARG A 109 -19.55 -1.25 11.64
N PRO A 110 -19.68 -2.19 10.68
CA PRO A 110 -19.66 -3.62 11.00
C PRO A 110 -18.37 -4.06 11.71
N CYS A 111 -17.21 -3.54 11.29
CA CYS A 111 -15.95 -3.87 11.93
C CYS A 111 -15.80 -3.24 13.32
N ARG A 112 -16.28 -2.01 13.51
CA ARG A 112 -16.31 -1.38 14.84
C ARG A 112 -17.18 -2.16 15.83
N ASP A 113 -18.38 -2.57 15.40
CA ASP A 113 -19.28 -3.37 16.22
C ASP A 113 -18.64 -4.72 16.55
N LYS A 114 -18.04 -5.41 15.56
CA LYS A 114 -17.32 -6.68 15.74
C LYS A 114 -16.15 -6.56 16.72
N VAL A 115 -15.36 -5.48 16.63
CA VAL A 115 -14.24 -5.25 17.56
C VAL A 115 -14.74 -4.88 18.96
N ALA A 116 -15.87 -4.15 19.08
CA ALA A 116 -16.47 -3.82 20.36
C ALA A 116 -17.02 -5.07 21.09
N GLU A 117 -17.56 -6.03 20.34
CA GLU A 117 -18.15 -7.26 20.89
C GLU A 117 -17.09 -8.32 21.23
N SER A 118 -16.12 -8.54 20.33
CA SER A 118 -15.20 -9.67 20.41
C SER A 118 -13.75 -9.26 20.75
N GLY A 119 -13.42 -7.98 20.73
CA GLY A 119 -12.13 -7.45 21.16
C GLY A 119 -10.92 -8.15 20.50
N ASP A 120 -10.07 -8.72 21.33
CA ASP A 120 -8.82 -9.40 20.90
C ASP A 120 -9.06 -10.72 20.14
N ASP A 121 -10.25 -11.30 20.22
CA ASP A 121 -10.61 -12.55 19.55
C ASP A 121 -11.06 -12.33 18.08
N VAL A 122 -11.20 -11.07 17.64
CA VAL A 122 -11.55 -10.76 16.24
C VAL A 122 -10.50 -11.32 15.30
N GLU A 123 -10.96 -12.13 14.34
CA GLU A 123 -10.11 -12.71 13.31
C GLU A 123 -9.57 -11.66 12.34
N ILE A 124 -8.34 -11.86 11.91
CA ILE A 124 -7.68 -11.05 10.88
C ILE A 124 -7.22 -11.91 9.72
N VAL A 125 -7.16 -11.30 8.56
CA VAL A 125 -6.59 -11.87 7.32
C VAL A 125 -5.40 -11.02 6.88
N TRP A 126 -4.48 -11.62 6.13
CA TRP A 126 -3.37 -10.90 5.54
C TRP A 126 -3.66 -10.65 4.08
N ILE A 127 -3.74 -9.38 3.69
CA ILE A 127 -4.02 -8.94 2.33
C ILE A 127 -2.71 -8.59 1.61
N GLY A 128 -2.59 -9.04 0.38
CA GLY A 128 -1.42 -8.80 -0.46
C GLY A 128 -1.37 -7.36 -0.99
N ARG A 129 -0.18 -6.93 -1.42
CA ARG A 129 0.02 -5.58 -1.97
C ARG A 129 -0.81 -5.33 -3.24
N ASP A 130 -1.10 -6.36 -4.00
CA ASP A 130 -1.95 -6.30 -5.19
C ASP A 130 -3.38 -5.86 -4.87
N GLN A 131 -3.89 -6.20 -3.68
CA GLN A 131 -5.19 -5.74 -3.18
C GLN A 131 -5.16 -4.31 -2.62
N ARG A 132 -3.98 -3.73 -2.47
CA ARG A 132 -3.74 -2.37 -1.94
C ARG A 132 -3.42 -1.36 -3.03
N TYR A 133 -3.18 -1.81 -4.24
CA TYR A 133 -2.87 -0.99 -5.39
C TYR A 133 -4.04 -0.97 -6.36
N SER A 134 -4.45 0.22 -6.77
CA SER A 134 -5.45 0.41 -7.81
C SER A 134 -4.96 1.44 -8.82
N GLU A 135 -5.23 1.20 -10.10
CA GLU A 135 -4.98 2.19 -11.15
C GLU A 135 -6.25 2.43 -11.95
N LYS A 136 -6.45 3.68 -12.34
CA LYS A 136 -7.55 4.08 -13.20
C LYS A 136 -6.99 4.85 -14.41
N LEU A 137 -7.32 4.38 -15.60
CA LEU A 137 -7.02 5.13 -16.80
C LEU A 137 -8.01 6.31 -16.92
N ALA A 138 -7.50 7.53 -16.93
CA ALA A 138 -8.32 8.71 -17.16
C ALA A 138 -8.66 8.81 -18.66
N THR A 139 -9.90 8.51 -19.01
CA THR A 139 -10.50 8.75 -20.32
C THR A 139 -11.26 10.08 -20.30
N PRO A 140 -11.58 10.71 -21.47
CA PRO A 140 -12.27 12.01 -21.49
C PRO A 140 -13.64 12.03 -20.80
N ASP A 141 -14.25 10.87 -20.60
CA ASP A 141 -15.56 10.65 -19.97
C ASP A 141 -15.47 10.28 -18.47
N ILE A 142 -14.27 10.23 -17.91
CA ILE A 142 -14.10 9.91 -16.49
C ILE A 142 -14.67 11.02 -15.60
N SER A 143 -15.47 10.64 -14.62
CA SER A 143 -16.01 11.54 -13.61
C SER A 143 -15.19 11.49 -12.31
N ILE A 144 -15.42 12.45 -11.42
CA ILE A 144 -14.81 12.46 -10.08
C ILE A 144 -15.29 11.23 -9.29
N ALA A 145 -16.56 10.84 -9.42
CA ALA A 145 -17.12 9.66 -8.77
C ALA A 145 -16.39 8.37 -9.16
N ASP A 146 -15.92 8.26 -10.40
CA ASP A 146 -15.10 7.12 -10.85
C ASP A 146 -13.74 7.01 -10.14
N LEU A 147 -13.24 8.09 -9.57
CA LEU A 147 -11.94 8.15 -8.90
C LEU A 147 -12.05 8.00 -7.39
N ILE A 148 -13.04 8.64 -6.77
CA ILE A 148 -13.16 8.71 -5.31
C ILE A 148 -14.37 7.92 -4.77
N GLY A 149 -15.18 7.33 -5.66
CA GLY A 149 -16.46 6.73 -5.31
C GLY A 149 -17.59 7.75 -5.23
N ASP A 150 -18.80 7.27 -5.17
CA ASP A 150 -20.02 8.06 -4.98
C ASP A 150 -20.70 7.65 -3.68
N VAL A 151 -21.44 8.57 -3.07
CA VAL A 151 -22.23 8.27 -1.88
C VAL A 151 -23.61 7.83 -2.35
N ASP A 152 -23.95 6.58 -2.06
CA ASP A 152 -25.29 6.07 -2.28
C ASP A 152 -26.25 6.74 -1.26
N PRO A 153 -27.30 7.45 -1.71
CA PRO A 153 -28.18 8.24 -0.84
C PRO A 153 -29.09 7.40 0.06
#